data_a6f8b252e280249169fac7a97c9b6e6e
#
_entry.id   a6f8b252e280249169fac7a97c9b6e6e
#
_cell.length_a   1.000
_cell.length_b   1.000
_cell.length_c   1.000
_cell.angle_alpha   90.00
_cell.angle_beta   90.00
_cell.angle_gamma   90.00
#
_symmetry.space_group_name_H-M   'P 1'
#
loop_
_entity.id
_entity.type
_entity.pdbx_description
1 polymer ?
#
loop_
_entity_poly.entity_id
_entity_poly.type
_entity_poly.pdbx_seq_one_letter_code
_entity_poly.pdbx_strand_id
1 'polypeptide(L)'
;MNDTVAGVIAKALARHGVEIIFGQSNPSALMLAAEDIGIRQILFRTENAGGVMADGYSRITNKISVIAVQNGPAATLAVAPMAEAIKASIPMLVLVQDVPTHARDRNGFQEFDHLALFASVSKWTRTIDDPARVDDYVDLAMMVANGGRPGPVVLLLPKNVLDLEAHPAKLPRTANLGSFPLDRPRPCAQAVAKAAGLIAMARAPVVIAGGGVHVSGAVQALVRLSDRAHLPVATTNMGKGAIDETAALSLGVVANITGRSGPAFYTRDLIADADVVLLIGNRTNENGTEGWSLTKPDAIYIHIDIDPCEIGRNYEAVRLLGDARAALDDLTIALEGLDLASRAAARPALEARIA
;
A
#
# COMPACT_ATOMS: atom_id res chain seq x y z
N MET A 1 12.22 16.67 -33.93
CA MET A 1 10.85 16.16 -34.07
C MET A 1 10.11 16.58 -32.83
N ASN A 2 8.92 17.16 -33.00
CA ASN A 2 8.07 17.51 -31.87
C ASN A 2 7.54 16.22 -31.22
N ASP A 3 7.50 16.17 -29.89
CA ASP A 3 6.99 15.00 -29.20
C ASP A 3 5.47 14.90 -29.35
N THR A 4 4.96 13.70 -29.50
CA THR A 4 3.52 13.44 -29.37
C THR A 4 3.13 13.34 -27.88
N VAL A 5 1.84 13.48 -27.58
CA VAL A 5 1.30 13.22 -26.22
C VAL A 5 1.75 11.84 -25.72
N ALA A 6 1.66 10.83 -26.54
CA ALA A 6 2.12 9.48 -26.22
C ALA A 6 3.62 9.46 -25.86
N GLY A 7 4.46 10.16 -26.63
CA GLY A 7 5.90 10.28 -26.36
C GLY A 7 6.20 11.00 -25.05
N VAL A 8 5.46 12.08 -24.74
CA VAL A 8 5.63 12.79 -23.47
C VAL A 8 5.20 11.91 -22.28
N ILE A 9 4.10 11.17 -22.39
CA ILE A 9 3.69 10.19 -21.34
C ILE A 9 4.80 9.17 -21.12
N ALA A 10 5.32 8.55 -22.17
CA ALA A 10 6.39 7.54 -22.07
C ALA A 10 7.64 8.11 -21.38
N LYS A 11 8.08 9.32 -21.77
CA LYS A 11 9.22 10.01 -21.13
C LYS A 11 8.96 10.35 -19.66
N ALA A 12 7.75 10.77 -19.32
CA ALA A 12 7.37 11.04 -17.94
C ALA A 12 7.38 9.75 -17.10
N LEU A 13 6.87 8.64 -17.61
CA LEU A 13 6.95 7.33 -16.95
C LEU A 13 8.40 6.91 -16.71
N ALA A 14 9.28 7.02 -17.71
CA ALA A 14 10.71 6.73 -17.58
C ALA A 14 11.38 7.64 -16.54
N ARG A 15 11.05 8.94 -16.50
CA ARG A 15 11.53 9.90 -15.48
C ARG A 15 11.19 9.44 -14.06
N HIS A 16 10.05 8.77 -13.88
CA HIS A 16 9.62 8.22 -12.60
C HIS A 16 10.11 6.80 -12.32
N GLY A 17 11.01 6.27 -13.15
CA GLY A 17 11.63 4.96 -12.95
C GLY A 17 10.75 3.78 -13.36
N VAL A 18 9.77 4.00 -14.23
CA VAL A 18 9.00 2.91 -14.84
C VAL A 18 9.85 2.20 -15.88
N GLU A 19 10.11 0.93 -15.67
CA GLU A 19 10.89 0.06 -16.56
C GLU A 19 10.00 -0.94 -17.31
N ILE A 20 8.79 -1.16 -16.82
CA ILE A 20 7.87 -2.19 -17.32
C ILE A 20 6.45 -1.62 -17.42
N ILE A 21 5.78 -1.90 -18.53
CA ILE A 21 4.33 -1.71 -18.69
C ILE A 21 3.70 -3.08 -18.98
N PHE A 22 2.71 -3.45 -18.16
CA PHE A 22 1.85 -4.60 -18.43
C PHE A 22 0.77 -4.17 -19.42
N GLY A 23 0.75 -4.79 -20.62
CA GLY A 23 -0.17 -4.37 -21.68
C GLY A 23 -0.22 -5.36 -22.83
N GLN A 24 -1.16 -5.15 -23.73
CA GLN A 24 -1.22 -5.89 -24.99
C GLN A 24 -0.79 -4.95 -26.14
N SER A 25 -1.76 -4.36 -26.84
CA SER A 25 -1.51 -3.52 -28.01
C SER A 25 -2.09 -2.12 -27.90
N ASN A 26 -2.97 -1.89 -26.95
CA ASN A 26 -3.65 -0.60 -26.77
C ASN A 26 -3.40 -0.01 -25.36
N PRO A 27 -3.24 1.31 -25.27
CA PRO A 27 -3.18 2.34 -26.32
C PRO A 27 -1.93 2.21 -27.22
N SER A 28 -2.11 1.90 -28.51
CA SER A 28 -1.00 1.56 -29.41
C SER A 28 0.05 2.66 -29.56
N ALA A 29 -0.35 3.92 -29.71
CA ALA A 29 0.60 5.03 -29.78
C ALA A 29 1.51 5.10 -28.55
N LEU A 30 0.95 4.91 -27.33
CA LEU A 30 1.72 4.90 -26.10
C LEU A 30 2.63 3.67 -26.01
N MET A 31 2.13 2.49 -26.36
CA MET A 31 2.94 1.26 -26.28
C MET A 31 4.15 1.34 -27.19
N LEU A 32 4.00 1.84 -28.44
CA LEU A 32 5.11 2.07 -29.35
C LEU A 32 6.10 3.13 -28.82
N ALA A 33 5.59 4.27 -28.34
CA ALA A 33 6.46 5.32 -27.78
C ALA A 33 7.23 4.84 -26.53
N ALA A 34 6.65 3.96 -25.73
CA ALA A 34 7.31 3.38 -24.56
C ALA A 34 8.43 2.39 -24.97
N GLU A 35 8.17 1.59 -26.00
CA GLU A 35 9.17 0.65 -26.57
C GLU A 35 10.38 1.41 -27.15
N ASP A 36 10.14 2.50 -27.88
CA ASP A 36 11.17 3.34 -28.49
C ASP A 36 12.20 3.89 -27.50
N ILE A 37 11.80 4.07 -26.23
CA ILE A 37 12.67 4.56 -25.15
C ILE A 37 13.10 3.45 -24.17
N GLY A 38 12.85 2.17 -24.51
CA GLY A 38 13.33 1.01 -23.79
C GLY A 38 12.48 0.58 -22.58
N ILE A 39 11.26 1.07 -22.41
CA ILE A 39 10.32 0.54 -21.44
C ILE A 39 9.83 -0.82 -21.93
N ARG A 40 10.10 -1.86 -21.14
CA ARG A 40 9.75 -3.24 -21.51
C ARG A 40 8.24 -3.47 -21.40
N GLN A 41 7.66 -4.12 -22.39
CA GLN A 41 6.27 -4.54 -22.40
C GLN A 41 6.15 -6.00 -21.92
N ILE A 42 5.26 -6.25 -20.95
CA ILE A 42 4.91 -7.59 -20.49
C ILE A 42 3.48 -7.88 -20.93
N LEU A 43 3.34 -8.84 -21.83
CA LEU A 43 2.03 -9.20 -22.38
C LEU A 43 1.25 -10.09 -21.43
N PHE A 44 -0.06 -9.92 -21.43
CA PHE A 44 -1.01 -10.76 -20.71
C PHE A 44 -2.11 -11.29 -21.62
N ARG A 45 -2.83 -12.32 -21.20
CA ARG A 45 -3.95 -12.86 -21.97
C ARG A 45 -5.26 -12.12 -21.73
N THR A 46 -5.49 -11.72 -20.49
CA THR A 46 -6.67 -10.95 -20.08
C THR A 46 -6.22 -9.81 -19.18
N GLU A 47 -6.93 -8.70 -19.19
CA GLU A 47 -6.62 -7.52 -18.38
C GLU A 47 -6.67 -7.81 -16.89
N ASN A 48 -7.54 -8.73 -16.47
CA ASN A 48 -7.57 -9.22 -15.09
C ASN A 48 -6.22 -9.85 -14.70
N ALA A 49 -5.69 -10.75 -15.52
CA ALA A 49 -4.37 -11.36 -15.28
C ALA A 49 -3.26 -10.29 -15.29
N GLY A 50 -3.32 -9.34 -16.24
CA GLY A 50 -2.39 -8.21 -16.31
C GLY A 50 -2.40 -7.36 -15.03
N GLY A 51 -3.58 -7.06 -14.50
CA GLY A 51 -3.73 -6.32 -13.24
C GLY A 51 -3.19 -7.08 -12.03
N VAL A 52 -3.38 -8.41 -11.95
CA VAL A 52 -2.79 -9.24 -10.89
C VAL A 52 -1.26 -9.30 -11.01
N MET A 53 -0.72 -9.39 -12.23
CA MET A 53 0.73 -9.31 -12.46
C MET A 53 1.30 -7.96 -12.01
N ALA A 54 0.60 -6.87 -12.32
CA ALA A 54 0.97 -5.52 -11.91
C ALA A 54 0.94 -5.36 -10.38
N ASP A 55 -0.10 -5.86 -9.71
CA ASP A 55 -0.22 -5.88 -8.25
C ASP A 55 0.95 -6.64 -7.61
N GLY A 56 1.24 -7.86 -8.08
CA GLY A 56 2.38 -8.67 -7.61
C GLY A 56 3.73 -7.97 -7.80
N TYR A 57 3.93 -7.31 -8.94
CA TYR A 57 5.15 -6.54 -9.19
C TYR A 57 5.34 -5.41 -8.16
N SER A 58 4.29 -4.62 -7.90
CA SER A 58 4.35 -3.55 -6.90
C SER A 58 4.69 -4.06 -5.51
N ARG A 59 4.07 -5.17 -5.08
CA ARG A 59 4.32 -5.77 -3.75
C ARG A 59 5.77 -6.20 -3.53
N ILE A 60 6.43 -6.71 -4.57
CA ILE A 60 7.79 -7.25 -4.47
C ILE A 60 8.85 -6.16 -4.64
N THR A 61 8.59 -5.18 -5.50
CA THR A 61 9.60 -4.18 -5.88
C THR A 61 9.51 -2.88 -5.12
N ASN A 62 8.39 -2.60 -4.44
CA ASN A 62 8.03 -1.28 -3.90
C ASN A 62 8.07 -0.18 -4.97
N LYS A 63 7.77 -0.53 -6.23
CA LYS A 63 7.58 0.41 -7.35
C LYS A 63 6.12 0.45 -7.75
N ILE A 64 5.65 1.61 -8.22
CA ILE A 64 4.33 1.72 -8.85
C ILE A 64 4.35 0.86 -10.12
N SER A 65 3.42 -0.08 -10.24
CA SER A 65 3.21 -0.80 -11.49
C SER A 65 2.37 0.01 -12.47
N VAL A 66 2.62 -0.19 -13.76
CA VAL A 66 1.87 0.44 -14.83
C VAL A 66 1.18 -0.63 -15.66
N ILE A 67 -0.13 -0.53 -15.83
CA ILE A 67 -0.92 -1.37 -16.73
C ILE A 67 -1.60 -0.52 -17.78
N ALA A 68 -1.56 -0.95 -19.02
CA ALA A 68 -2.21 -0.30 -20.16
C ALA A 68 -3.32 -1.20 -20.72
N VAL A 69 -4.52 -0.64 -20.86
CA VAL A 69 -5.71 -1.39 -21.31
C VAL A 69 -6.53 -0.59 -22.33
N GLN A 70 -7.28 -1.30 -23.17
CA GLN A 70 -8.24 -0.71 -24.09
C GLN A 70 -9.49 -0.25 -23.34
N ASN A 71 -10.31 0.60 -23.97
CA ASN A 71 -11.60 1.06 -23.46
C ASN A 71 -12.66 -0.06 -23.40
N GLY A 72 -13.77 0.23 -22.77
CA GLY A 72 -14.95 -0.64 -22.68
C GLY A 72 -14.67 -1.95 -21.95
N PRO A 73 -14.91 -3.12 -22.60
CA PRO A 73 -14.78 -4.43 -21.96
C PRO A 73 -13.41 -4.70 -21.33
N ALA A 74 -12.34 -4.30 -21.97
CA ALA A 74 -10.99 -4.45 -21.45
C ALA A 74 -10.78 -3.65 -20.14
N ALA A 75 -11.26 -2.40 -20.11
CA ALA A 75 -11.24 -1.58 -18.90
C ALA A 75 -12.05 -2.20 -17.75
N THR A 76 -13.21 -2.83 -18.05
CA THR A 76 -14.01 -3.52 -17.03
C THR A 76 -13.28 -4.72 -16.41
N LEU A 77 -12.48 -5.46 -17.20
CA LEU A 77 -11.68 -6.57 -16.68
C LEU A 77 -10.54 -6.13 -15.75
N ALA A 78 -10.09 -4.88 -15.83
CA ALA A 78 -9.09 -4.33 -14.91
C ALA A 78 -9.68 -3.97 -13.53
N VAL A 79 -11.00 -3.88 -13.37
CA VAL A 79 -11.65 -3.47 -12.11
C VAL A 79 -11.38 -4.45 -10.97
N ALA A 80 -11.44 -5.75 -11.20
CA ALA A 80 -11.26 -6.75 -10.14
C ALA A 80 -9.86 -6.67 -9.48
N PRO A 81 -8.74 -6.69 -10.20
CA PRO A 81 -7.42 -6.51 -9.60
C PRO A 81 -7.22 -5.12 -8.97
N MET A 82 -7.84 -4.07 -9.50
CA MET A 82 -7.81 -2.74 -8.88
C MET A 82 -8.56 -2.72 -7.55
N ALA A 83 -9.69 -3.44 -7.43
CA ALA A 83 -10.42 -3.58 -6.18
C ALA A 83 -9.57 -4.26 -5.11
N GLU A 84 -8.78 -5.27 -5.46
CA GLU A 84 -7.80 -5.88 -4.56
C GLU A 84 -6.69 -4.87 -4.20
N ALA A 85 -6.09 -4.21 -5.19
CA ALA A 85 -5.00 -3.27 -4.99
C ALA A 85 -5.39 -2.10 -4.06
N ILE A 86 -6.59 -1.50 -4.24
CA ILE A 86 -7.04 -0.42 -3.35
C ILE A 86 -7.32 -0.92 -1.93
N LYS A 87 -7.83 -2.15 -1.79
CA LYS A 87 -8.04 -2.78 -0.47
C LYS A 87 -6.70 -3.17 0.17
N ALA A 88 -5.72 -3.60 -0.60
CA ALA A 88 -4.39 -3.96 -0.10
C ALA A 88 -3.44 -2.76 0.06
N SER A 89 -3.84 -1.56 -0.37
CA SER A 89 -3.00 -0.35 -0.36
C SER A 89 -1.77 -0.48 -1.27
N ILE A 90 -1.97 -1.04 -2.46
CA ILE A 90 -0.93 -1.24 -3.48
C ILE A 90 -1.08 -0.19 -4.57
N PRO A 91 -0.05 0.61 -4.86
CA PRO A 91 -0.12 1.63 -5.90
C PRO A 91 -0.02 1.00 -7.29
N MET A 92 -0.88 1.46 -8.19
CA MET A 92 -0.93 1.04 -9.57
C MET A 92 -1.37 2.23 -10.44
N LEU A 93 -0.69 2.49 -11.54
CA LEU A 93 -1.12 3.42 -12.57
C LEU A 93 -1.79 2.65 -13.70
N VAL A 94 -3.08 2.91 -13.93
CA VAL A 94 -3.86 2.30 -15.00
C VAL A 94 -4.04 3.30 -16.12
N LEU A 95 -3.50 3.01 -17.28
CA LEU A 95 -3.56 3.81 -18.50
C LEU A 95 -4.62 3.21 -19.43
N VAL A 96 -5.75 3.87 -19.53
CA VAL A 96 -6.91 3.37 -20.27
C VAL A 96 -7.06 4.16 -21.57
N GLN A 97 -6.98 3.50 -22.72
CA GLN A 97 -7.41 4.14 -23.97
C GLN A 97 -8.87 4.56 -23.83
N ASP A 98 -9.21 5.74 -24.29
CA ASP A 98 -10.60 6.22 -24.34
C ASP A 98 -11.00 6.51 -25.78
N VAL A 99 -12.31 6.63 -26.02
CA VAL A 99 -12.84 7.03 -27.34
C VAL A 99 -12.28 8.40 -27.75
N PRO A 100 -12.14 8.67 -29.05
CA PRO A 100 -11.76 9.98 -29.51
C PRO A 100 -12.72 11.05 -28.96
N THR A 101 -12.19 12.22 -28.59
CA THR A 101 -12.99 13.31 -27.99
C THR A 101 -14.21 13.70 -28.81
N HIS A 102 -14.09 13.69 -30.15
CA HIS A 102 -15.20 13.98 -31.06
C HIS A 102 -16.22 12.86 -31.20
N ALA A 103 -15.97 11.66 -30.66
CA ALA A 103 -16.86 10.51 -30.69
C ALA A 103 -17.61 10.30 -29.36
N ARG A 104 -17.31 11.08 -28.31
CA ARG A 104 -18.01 11.01 -27.02
C ARG A 104 -19.50 11.31 -27.20
N ASP A 105 -20.33 10.57 -26.47
CA ASP A 105 -21.80 10.66 -26.50
C ASP A 105 -22.41 10.39 -27.90
N ARG A 106 -21.66 9.68 -28.76
CA ARG A 106 -22.08 9.34 -30.12
C ARG A 106 -22.03 7.84 -30.38
N ASN A 107 -22.03 7.02 -29.34
CA ASN A 107 -21.86 5.58 -29.42
C ASN A 107 -20.54 5.20 -30.13
N GLY A 108 -19.43 5.81 -29.68
CA GLY A 108 -18.09 5.48 -30.14
C GLY A 108 -17.75 4.00 -29.90
N PHE A 109 -16.74 3.46 -30.63
CA PHE A 109 -16.40 2.05 -30.51
C PHE A 109 -16.01 1.72 -29.06
N GLN A 110 -16.79 0.82 -28.41
CA GLN A 110 -16.62 0.41 -27.02
C GLN A 110 -16.64 1.59 -26.01
N GLU A 111 -17.39 2.64 -26.34
CA GLU A 111 -17.60 3.77 -25.43
C GLU A 111 -18.20 3.29 -24.11
N PHE A 112 -17.67 3.79 -23.01
CA PHE A 112 -18.12 3.44 -21.66
C PHE A 112 -17.86 4.61 -20.72
N ASP A 113 -18.66 4.77 -19.67
CA ASP A 113 -18.36 5.77 -18.63
C ASP A 113 -17.25 5.26 -17.71
N HIS A 114 -16.00 5.46 -18.15
CA HIS A 114 -14.82 5.03 -17.40
C HIS A 114 -14.61 5.80 -16.11
N LEU A 115 -15.08 7.07 -16.03
CA LEU A 115 -14.99 7.85 -14.79
C LEU A 115 -15.84 7.21 -13.69
N ALA A 116 -17.08 6.87 -14.00
CA ALA A 116 -17.96 6.15 -13.08
C ALA A 116 -17.45 4.73 -12.78
N LEU A 117 -16.96 4.02 -13.81
CA LEU A 117 -16.43 2.66 -13.66
C LEU A 117 -15.34 2.56 -12.60
N PHE A 118 -14.38 3.48 -12.61
CA PHE A 118 -13.21 3.43 -11.74
C PHE A 118 -13.37 4.19 -10.41
N ALA A 119 -14.48 4.88 -10.21
CA ALA A 119 -14.68 5.75 -9.04
C ALA A 119 -14.51 5.04 -7.69
N SER A 120 -14.92 3.78 -7.57
CA SER A 120 -14.86 3.01 -6.32
C SER A 120 -13.57 2.19 -6.13
N VAL A 121 -12.76 2.05 -7.17
CA VAL A 121 -11.57 1.18 -7.18
C VAL A 121 -10.28 1.94 -7.43
N SER A 122 -10.33 3.27 -7.45
CA SER A 122 -9.16 4.13 -7.59
C SER A 122 -9.17 5.27 -6.58
N LYS A 123 -8.00 5.79 -6.26
CA LYS A 123 -7.85 7.02 -5.48
C LYS A 123 -8.20 8.25 -6.30
N TRP A 124 -8.01 8.16 -7.63
CA TRP A 124 -8.14 9.30 -8.52
C TRP A 124 -8.22 8.81 -9.97
N THR A 125 -9.17 9.37 -10.73
CA THR A 125 -9.35 9.10 -12.17
C THR A 125 -9.46 10.41 -12.93
N ARG A 126 -8.71 10.59 -14.01
CA ARG A 126 -8.75 11.79 -14.86
C ARG A 126 -8.55 11.45 -16.32
N THR A 127 -9.12 12.29 -17.18
CA THR A 127 -8.89 12.26 -18.62
C THR A 127 -7.78 13.25 -18.97
N ILE A 128 -6.83 12.83 -19.81
CA ILE A 128 -5.84 13.73 -20.43
C ILE A 128 -6.41 14.18 -21.78
N ASP A 129 -6.97 15.38 -21.83
CA ASP A 129 -7.54 15.97 -23.04
C ASP A 129 -6.85 17.26 -23.47
N ASP A 130 -5.90 17.76 -22.68
CA ASP A 130 -5.05 18.92 -23.00
C ASP A 130 -3.58 18.50 -23.20
N PRO A 131 -3.06 18.55 -24.43
CA PRO A 131 -1.66 18.21 -24.73
C PRO A 131 -0.62 19.04 -23.97
N ALA A 132 -0.96 20.25 -23.52
CA ALA A 132 -0.04 21.09 -22.76
C ALA A 132 0.14 20.67 -21.31
N ARG A 133 -0.71 19.77 -20.79
CA ARG A 133 -0.74 19.36 -19.38
C ARG A 133 -0.39 17.90 -19.14
N VAL A 134 0.14 17.22 -20.12
CA VAL A 134 0.43 15.78 -20.06
C VAL A 134 1.37 15.44 -18.89
N ASP A 135 2.49 16.16 -18.79
CA ASP A 135 3.44 16.01 -17.69
C ASP A 135 2.79 16.20 -16.30
N ASP A 136 1.91 17.23 -16.18
CA ASP A 136 1.20 17.52 -14.93
C ASP A 136 0.35 16.34 -14.47
N TYR A 137 -0.39 15.72 -15.40
CA TYR A 137 -1.27 14.59 -15.08
C TYR A 137 -0.48 13.34 -14.71
N VAL A 138 0.63 13.08 -15.40
CA VAL A 138 1.47 11.90 -15.07
C VAL A 138 2.15 12.08 -13.71
N ASP A 139 2.75 13.27 -13.44
CA ASP A 139 3.38 13.54 -12.16
C ASP A 139 2.36 13.49 -11.01
N LEU A 140 1.18 14.09 -11.21
CA LEU A 140 0.12 14.05 -10.20
C LEU A 140 -0.41 12.63 -9.98
N ALA A 141 -0.53 11.81 -11.04
CA ALA A 141 -0.93 10.42 -10.91
C ALA A 141 0.07 9.63 -10.05
N MET A 142 1.39 9.81 -10.28
CA MET A 142 2.43 9.16 -9.47
C MET A 142 2.38 9.61 -8.01
N MET A 143 2.24 10.92 -7.76
CA MET A 143 2.13 11.45 -6.40
C MET A 143 0.88 10.93 -5.67
N VAL A 144 -0.28 10.91 -6.34
CA VAL A 144 -1.53 10.44 -5.73
C VAL A 144 -1.50 8.94 -5.48
N ALA A 145 -0.95 8.15 -6.42
CA ALA A 145 -0.83 6.70 -6.23
C ALA A 145 0.00 6.36 -4.99
N ASN A 146 1.04 7.13 -4.73
CA ASN A 146 2.09 6.86 -3.74
C ASN A 146 1.92 7.63 -2.44
N GLY A 147 1.30 8.82 -2.48
CA GLY A 147 1.17 9.70 -1.33
C GLY A 147 0.21 9.16 -0.26
N GLY A 148 0.57 9.29 1.01
CA GLY A 148 -0.21 8.78 2.12
C GLY A 148 -0.42 7.28 2.03
N ARG A 149 -1.66 6.79 2.17
CA ARG A 149 -2.01 5.40 1.90
C ARG A 149 -1.95 5.14 0.40
N PRO A 150 -1.07 4.25 -0.10
CA PRO A 150 -0.96 3.96 -1.53
C PRO A 150 -2.24 3.33 -2.11
N GLY A 151 -2.39 3.43 -3.44
CA GLY A 151 -3.51 2.79 -4.13
C GLY A 151 -3.56 3.12 -5.62
N PRO A 152 -4.44 2.45 -6.38
CA PRO A 152 -4.58 2.64 -7.81
C PRO A 152 -5.02 4.05 -8.20
N VAL A 153 -4.53 4.52 -9.34
CA VAL A 153 -4.95 5.73 -10.04
C VAL A 153 -5.17 5.43 -11.52
N VAL A 154 -6.02 6.20 -12.19
CA VAL A 154 -6.38 5.97 -13.59
C VAL A 154 -6.20 7.24 -14.40
N LEU A 155 -5.55 7.12 -15.56
CA LEU A 155 -5.52 8.12 -16.61
C LEU A 155 -6.25 7.61 -17.85
N LEU A 156 -7.30 8.30 -18.26
CA LEU A 156 -8.03 8.04 -19.47
C LEU A 156 -7.36 8.81 -20.62
N LEU A 157 -7.05 8.11 -21.69
CA LEU A 157 -6.25 8.59 -22.80
C LEU A 157 -7.07 8.58 -24.10
N PRO A 158 -7.75 9.69 -24.47
CA PRO A 158 -8.51 9.73 -25.71
C PRO A 158 -7.60 9.44 -26.92
N LYS A 159 -8.01 8.49 -27.76
CA LYS A 159 -7.18 7.99 -28.85
C LYS A 159 -6.61 9.10 -29.76
N ASN A 160 -7.46 10.07 -30.12
CA ASN A 160 -7.03 11.16 -31.00
C ASN A 160 -6.08 12.17 -30.32
N VAL A 161 -6.09 12.24 -28.98
CA VAL A 161 -5.20 13.14 -28.23
C VAL A 161 -3.78 12.57 -28.17
N LEU A 162 -3.61 11.25 -28.13
CA LEU A 162 -2.31 10.60 -28.05
C LEU A 162 -1.40 10.94 -29.23
N ASP A 163 -1.97 11.20 -30.40
CA ASP A 163 -1.24 11.50 -31.63
C ASP A 163 -0.96 13.01 -31.81
N LEU A 164 -1.55 13.88 -30.96
CA LEU A 164 -1.32 15.31 -31.04
C LEU A 164 0.10 15.67 -30.63
N GLU A 165 0.58 16.77 -31.21
CA GLU A 165 1.85 17.37 -30.79
C GLU A 165 1.75 17.88 -29.35
N ALA A 166 2.72 17.52 -28.55
CA ALA A 166 2.87 17.98 -27.18
C ALA A 166 4.32 18.35 -26.91
N HIS A 167 4.53 19.24 -25.97
CA HIS A 167 5.86 19.66 -25.56
C HIS A 167 6.09 19.31 -24.09
N PRO A 168 7.26 18.70 -23.74
CA PRO A 168 7.64 18.52 -22.36
C PRO A 168 7.57 19.86 -21.60
N ALA A 169 7.28 19.79 -20.32
CA ALA A 169 7.25 20.98 -19.48
C ALA A 169 8.57 21.77 -19.55
N LYS A 170 8.48 23.08 -19.65
CA LYS A 170 9.64 23.97 -19.76
C LYS A 170 10.44 24.08 -18.44
N LEU A 171 9.77 23.84 -17.31
CA LEU A 171 10.38 23.89 -15.97
C LEU A 171 10.92 22.50 -15.59
N PRO A 172 12.01 22.44 -14.80
CA PRO A 172 12.47 21.17 -14.23
C PRO A 172 11.35 20.49 -13.45
N ARG A 173 11.17 19.18 -13.68
CA ARG A 173 10.13 18.40 -13.04
C ARG A 173 10.74 17.40 -12.07
N THR A 174 9.99 17.08 -11.01
CA THR A 174 10.37 16.03 -10.07
C THR A 174 10.54 14.70 -10.80
N ALA A 175 11.56 13.95 -10.40
CA ALA A 175 11.81 12.59 -10.91
C ALA A 175 11.62 11.57 -9.79
N ASN A 176 11.63 10.27 -10.14
CA ASN A 176 11.66 9.16 -9.19
C ASN A 176 10.45 9.07 -8.23
N LEU A 177 9.27 9.53 -8.68
CA LEU A 177 8.02 9.39 -7.92
C LEU A 177 7.45 7.96 -7.97
N GLY A 178 8.04 7.05 -8.73
CA GLY A 178 7.52 5.70 -8.96
C GLY A 178 7.83 4.68 -7.87
N SER A 179 8.51 5.06 -6.78
CA SER A 179 8.79 4.16 -5.65
C SER A 179 8.04 4.59 -4.41
N PHE A 180 7.62 3.63 -3.61
CA PHE A 180 6.89 3.91 -2.37
C PHE A 180 7.61 3.32 -1.13
N PRO A 181 7.36 3.88 0.06
CA PRO A 181 6.54 5.08 0.29
C PRO A 181 7.22 6.36 -0.24
N LEU A 182 6.40 7.31 -0.69
CA LEU A 182 6.90 8.60 -1.18
C LEU A 182 7.46 9.45 -0.04
N ASP A 183 6.69 9.55 1.05
CA ASP A 183 7.03 10.31 2.24
C ASP A 183 7.00 9.44 3.49
N ARG A 184 7.76 9.84 4.51
CA ARG A 184 7.81 9.18 5.82
C ARG A 184 7.49 10.17 6.94
N PRO A 185 6.23 10.62 7.08
CA PRO A 185 5.85 11.51 8.17
C PRO A 185 6.04 10.81 9.51
N ARG A 186 6.50 11.59 10.52
CA ARG A 186 6.67 11.11 11.89
C ARG A 186 5.46 11.43 12.74
N PRO A 187 5.05 10.55 13.67
CA PRO A 187 4.01 10.85 14.62
C PRO A 187 4.41 12.02 15.55
N CYS A 188 3.41 12.61 16.20
CA CYS A 188 3.65 13.63 17.23
C CYS A 188 4.49 13.03 18.37
N ALA A 189 5.57 13.71 18.78
CA ALA A 189 6.49 13.24 19.83
C ALA A 189 5.78 12.98 21.17
N GLN A 190 4.78 13.80 21.53
CA GLN A 190 3.98 13.59 22.75
C GLN A 190 3.19 12.29 22.70
N ALA A 191 2.62 11.94 21.53
CA ALA A 191 1.89 10.69 21.35
C ALA A 191 2.85 9.48 21.42
N VAL A 192 4.05 9.61 20.86
CA VAL A 192 5.11 8.59 20.95
C VAL A 192 5.53 8.35 22.40
N ALA A 193 5.77 9.41 23.17
CA ALA A 193 6.14 9.31 24.58
C ALA A 193 5.01 8.66 25.40
N LYS A 194 3.74 9.03 25.16
CA LYS A 194 2.57 8.38 25.79
C LYS A 194 2.50 6.89 25.47
N ALA A 195 2.68 6.53 24.20
CA ALA A 195 2.66 5.14 23.73
C ALA A 195 3.80 4.33 24.38
N ALA A 196 5.02 4.87 24.41
CA ALA A 196 6.16 4.22 25.05
C ALA A 196 5.91 3.96 26.54
N GLY A 197 5.34 4.94 27.27
CA GLY A 197 4.96 4.77 28.68
C GLY A 197 3.92 3.67 28.89
N LEU A 198 2.90 3.59 28.04
CA LEU A 198 1.89 2.52 28.08
C LEU A 198 2.53 1.15 27.80
N ILE A 199 3.39 1.07 26.80
CA ILE A 199 4.13 -0.17 26.50
C ILE A 199 5.00 -0.56 27.70
N ALA A 200 5.72 0.35 28.34
CA ALA A 200 6.60 0.02 29.48
C ALA A 200 5.80 -0.49 30.70
N MET A 201 4.64 0.09 30.99
CA MET A 201 3.78 -0.28 32.11
C MET A 201 2.92 -1.52 31.86
N ALA A 202 2.79 -1.96 30.62
CA ALA A 202 1.94 -3.10 30.25
C ALA A 202 2.45 -4.42 30.89
N ARG A 203 1.53 -5.25 31.34
CA ARG A 203 1.81 -6.59 31.89
C ARG A 203 1.82 -7.66 30.80
N ALA A 204 0.94 -7.54 29.81
CA ALA A 204 0.77 -8.49 28.73
C ALA A 204 0.59 -7.76 27.39
N PRO A 205 1.60 -6.99 26.92
CA PRO A 205 1.48 -6.30 25.64
C PRO A 205 1.64 -7.26 24.47
N VAL A 206 0.97 -6.95 23.36
CA VAL A 206 1.10 -7.68 22.09
C VAL A 206 1.17 -6.73 20.91
N VAL A 207 1.88 -7.12 19.88
CA VAL A 207 1.88 -6.45 18.57
C VAL A 207 1.03 -7.23 17.59
N ILE A 208 0.20 -6.54 16.80
CA ILE A 208 -0.47 -7.11 15.63
C ILE A 208 -0.05 -6.32 14.39
N ALA A 209 0.90 -6.87 13.64
CA ALA A 209 1.48 -6.26 12.46
C ALA A 209 0.65 -6.55 11.21
N GLY A 210 0.29 -5.51 10.48
CA GLY A 210 -0.41 -5.59 9.20
C GLY A 210 0.48 -5.32 7.99
N GLY A 211 -0.13 -5.26 6.79
CA GLY A 211 0.56 -5.04 5.52
C GLY A 211 1.32 -3.72 5.42
N GLY A 212 0.95 -2.71 6.21
CA GLY A 212 1.66 -1.43 6.25
C GLY A 212 3.13 -1.55 6.69
N VAL A 213 3.50 -2.62 7.42
CA VAL A 213 4.90 -2.90 7.76
C VAL A 213 5.73 -3.18 6.50
N HIS A 214 5.18 -3.95 5.55
CA HIS A 214 5.84 -4.22 4.26
C HIS A 214 5.89 -2.99 3.37
N VAL A 215 4.77 -2.30 3.22
CA VAL A 215 4.66 -1.07 2.41
C VAL A 215 5.67 -0.01 2.88
N SER A 216 5.85 0.13 4.19
CA SER A 216 6.82 1.06 4.78
C SER A 216 8.26 0.53 4.78
N GLY A 217 8.52 -0.74 4.46
CA GLY A 217 9.84 -1.37 4.65
C GLY A 217 10.27 -1.37 6.12
N ALA A 218 9.32 -1.60 7.04
CA ALA A 218 9.49 -1.45 8.48
C ALA A 218 9.88 -2.75 9.23
N VAL A 219 10.10 -3.86 8.52
CA VAL A 219 10.39 -5.18 9.10
C VAL A 219 11.50 -5.12 10.15
N GLN A 220 12.65 -4.54 9.80
CA GLN A 220 13.79 -4.44 10.72
C GLN A 220 13.52 -3.52 11.94
N ALA A 221 12.72 -2.47 11.75
CA ALA A 221 12.31 -1.59 12.85
C ALA A 221 11.35 -2.32 13.81
N LEU A 222 10.45 -3.14 13.28
CA LEU A 222 9.56 -3.98 14.10
C LEU A 222 10.36 -4.99 14.92
N VAL A 223 11.33 -5.68 14.32
CA VAL A 223 12.20 -6.64 15.02
C VAL A 223 12.95 -5.93 16.15
N ARG A 224 13.57 -4.76 15.89
CA ARG A 224 14.25 -4.00 16.94
C ARG A 224 13.33 -3.62 18.10
N LEU A 225 12.13 -3.14 17.80
CA LEU A 225 11.14 -2.79 18.83
C LEU A 225 10.70 -4.03 19.63
N SER A 226 10.39 -5.14 18.95
CA SER A 226 10.02 -6.41 19.57
C SER A 226 11.09 -6.90 20.54
N ASP A 227 12.33 -6.93 20.11
CA ASP A 227 13.46 -7.36 20.95
C ASP A 227 13.71 -6.39 22.10
N ARG A 228 13.73 -5.08 21.85
CA ARG A 228 13.97 -4.04 22.86
C ARG A 228 12.93 -4.07 23.99
N ALA A 229 11.66 -4.23 23.60
CA ALA A 229 10.56 -4.16 24.54
C ALA A 229 9.97 -5.53 24.90
N HIS A 230 10.60 -6.63 24.47
CA HIS A 230 10.17 -8.01 24.71
C HIS A 230 8.70 -8.24 24.33
N LEU A 231 8.32 -7.79 23.12
CA LEU A 231 6.94 -7.82 22.62
C LEU A 231 6.69 -9.06 21.77
N PRO A 232 5.75 -9.94 22.11
CA PRO A 232 5.29 -10.95 21.17
C PRO A 232 4.58 -10.30 19.98
N VAL A 233 4.79 -10.84 18.78
CA VAL A 233 4.31 -10.29 17.53
C VAL A 233 3.43 -11.31 16.80
N ALA A 234 2.17 -10.95 16.62
CA ALA A 234 1.27 -11.62 15.69
C ALA A 234 1.19 -10.80 14.38
N THR A 235 0.86 -11.46 13.29
CA THR A 235 0.69 -10.80 11.98
C THR A 235 -0.73 -11.02 11.45
N THR A 236 -1.23 -10.10 10.65
CA THR A 236 -2.38 -10.38 9.79
C THR A 236 -1.93 -11.17 8.55
N ASN A 237 -2.87 -11.69 7.73
CA ASN A 237 -2.53 -12.31 6.45
C ASN A 237 -1.66 -11.40 5.57
N MET A 238 -1.95 -10.10 5.53
CA MET A 238 -1.19 -9.12 4.78
C MET A 238 0.13 -8.72 5.46
N GLY A 239 0.25 -8.97 6.75
CA GLY A 239 1.47 -8.75 7.53
C GLY A 239 2.38 -9.98 7.63
N LYS A 240 1.97 -11.14 7.07
CA LYS A 240 2.79 -12.37 7.10
C LYS A 240 4.21 -12.09 6.57
N GLY A 241 5.22 -12.52 7.32
CA GLY A 241 6.63 -12.21 7.02
C GLY A 241 7.13 -10.87 7.57
N ALA A 242 6.30 -10.08 8.27
CA ALA A 242 6.76 -8.88 8.97
C ALA A 242 7.66 -9.17 10.18
N ILE A 243 7.63 -10.40 10.67
CA ILE A 243 8.58 -11.01 11.58
C ILE A 243 8.90 -12.41 11.07
N ASP A 244 10.10 -12.90 11.33
CA ASP A 244 10.45 -14.29 11.06
C ASP A 244 9.52 -15.20 11.90
N GLU A 245 8.79 -16.10 11.23
CA GLU A 245 7.83 -17.00 11.92
C GLU A 245 8.53 -18.02 12.85
N THR A 246 9.85 -18.20 12.71
CA THR A 246 10.68 -19.03 13.61
C THR A 246 11.28 -18.24 14.77
N ALA A 247 11.08 -16.91 14.80
CA ALA A 247 11.57 -16.09 15.90
C ALA A 247 10.84 -16.41 17.21
N ALA A 248 11.57 -16.42 18.33
CA ALA A 248 11.07 -16.81 19.64
C ALA A 248 9.86 -16.01 20.16
N LEU A 249 9.64 -14.79 19.64
CA LEU A 249 8.50 -13.94 19.97
C LEU A 249 7.43 -13.90 18.86
N SER A 250 7.50 -14.77 17.85
CA SER A 250 6.50 -14.85 16.79
C SER A 250 5.30 -15.70 17.20
N LEU A 251 4.10 -15.10 17.15
CA LEU A 251 2.84 -15.79 17.42
C LEU A 251 2.17 -16.35 16.14
N GLY A 252 2.76 -16.09 14.97
CA GLY A 252 2.16 -16.46 13.69
C GLY A 252 1.02 -15.54 13.24
N VAL A 253 0.17 -16.04 12.34
CA VAL A 253 -0.90 -15.26 11.70
C VAL A 253 -2.19 -15.37 12.49
N VAL A 254 -2.74 -14.20 12.90
CA VAL A 254 -4.02 -14.14 13.64
C VAL A 254 -5.18 -14.73 12.82
N ALA A 255 -6.16 -15.28 13.50
CA ALA A 255 -7.35 -15.94 12.97
C ALA A 255 -7.09 -17.21 12.15
N ASN A 256 -5.93 -17.34 11.51
CA ASN A 256 -5.55 -18.55 10.75
C ASN A 256 -4.72 -19.50 11.61
N ILE A 257 -3.48 -19.10 11.94
CA ILE A 257 -2.55 -19.94 12.71
C ILE A 257 -2.97 -20.01 14.18
N THR A 258 -3.43 -18.89 14.75
CA THR A 258 -3.90 -18.79 16.14
C THR A 258 -5.40 -19.03 16.30
N GLY A 259 -6.16 -19.22 15.22
CA GLY A 259 -7.58 -19.53 15.26
C GLY A 259 -7.89 -20.93 15.80
N ARG A 260 -9.17 -21.25 16.12
CA ARG A 260 -9.62 -22.48 16.79
C ARG A 260 -9.07 -23.78 16.18
N SER A 261 -8.88 -23.83 14.88
CA SER A 261 -8.36 -25.01 14.17
C SER A 261 -6.91 -24.84 13.73
N GLY A 262 -6.26 -23.75 14.14
CA GLY A 262 -4.89 -23.46 13.78
C GLY A 262 -3.88 -24.19 14.66
N PRO A 263 -2.68 -24.46 14.14
CA PRO A 263 -1.65 -25.20 14.87
C PRO A 263 -1.12 -24.44 16.10
N ALA A 264 -1.20 -23.10 16.13
CA ALA A 264 -0.78 -22.27 17.25
C ALA A 264 -1.97 -21.71 18.06
N PHE A 265 -3.11 -22.39 18.09
CA PHE A 265 -4.26 -21.99 18.92
C PHE A 265 -3.90 -21.84 20.40
N TYR A 266 -2.95 -22.59 20.88
CA TYR A 266 -2.46 -22.51 22.27
C TYR A 266 -1.80 -21.16 22.63
N THR A 267 -1.40 -20.36 21.64
CA THR A 267 -0.85 -19.01 21.86
C THR A 267 -1.92 -17.90 21.79
N ARG A 268 -3.16 -18.25 21.43
CA ARG A 268 -4.23 -17.27 21.17
C ARG A 268 -4.53 -16.39 22.38
N ASP A 269 -4.48 -16.91 23.58
CA ASP A 269 -4.72 -16.16 24.81
C ASP A 269 -3.63 -15.11 25.09
N LEU A 270 -2.41 -15.25 24.55
CA LEU A 270 -1.41 -14.17 24.57
C LEU A 270 -1.89 -12.93 23.83
N ILE A 271 -2.81 -13.10 22.87
CA ILE A 271 -3.41 -11.99 22.13
C ILE A 271 -4.73 -11.57 22.79
N ALA A 272 -5.59 -12.54 23.13
CA ALA A 272 -6.92 -12.30 23.65
C ALA A 272 -6.89 -11.61 25.03
N ASP A 273 -5.92 -11.96 25.88
CA ASP A 273 -5.80 -11.40 27.24
C ASP A 273 -4.84 -10.19 27.32
N ALA A 274 -4.34 -9.72 26.17
CA ALA A 274 -3.44 -8.57 26.15
C ALA A 274 -4.06 -7.33 26.80
N ASP A 275 -3.29 -6.64 27.65
CA ASP A 275 -3.70 -5.38 28.26
C ASP A 275 -3.34 -4.15 27.41
N VAL A 276 -2.29 -4.26 26.58
CA VAL A 276 -1.91 -3.26 25.59
C VAL A 276 -1.71 -3.94 24.23
N VAL A 277 -2.39 -3.45 23.21
CA VAL A 277 -2.33 -3.93 21.83
C VAL A 277 -1.73 -2.85 20.92
N LEU A 278 -0.57 -3.13 20.34
CA LEU A 278 0.08 -2.26 19.35
C LEU A 278 -0.29 -2.72 17.95
N LEU A 279 -1.14 -1.95 17.26
CA LEU A 279 -1.55 -2.15 15.87
C LEU A 279 -0.60 -1.38 14.96
N ILE A 280 0.02 -2.05 13.98
CA ILE A 280 1.00 -1.42 13.07
C ILE A 280 0.59 -1.66 11.62
N GLY A 281 0.20 -0.58 10.91
CA GLY A 281 -0.24 -0.67 9.52
C GLY A 281 -1.33 -1.71 9.32
N ASN A 282 -2.29 -1.73 10.25
CA ASN A 282 -3.33 -2.74 10.37
C ASN A 282 -4.71 -2.07 10.41
N ARG A 283 -5.52 -2.29 9.40
CA ARG A 283 -6.85 -1.68 9.28
C ARG A 283 -7.94 -2.37 10.09
N THR A 284 -7.59 -3.26 10.99
CA THR A 284 -8.51 -3.93 11.92
C THR A 284 -9.74 -4.54 11.24
N ASN A 285 -9.52 -5.22 10.09
CA ASN A 285 -10.59 -5.85 9.35
C ASN A 285 -11.19 -7.05 10.12
N GLU A 286 -12.37 -7.47 9.69
CA GLU A 286 -13.14 -8.56 10.30
C GLU A 286 -12.29 -9.83 10.50
N ASN A 287 -11.61 -10.31 9.43
CA ASN A 287 -10.82 -11.55 9.49
C ASN A 287 -9.61 -11.44 10.44
N GLY A 288 -8.91 -10.30 10.41
CA GLY A 288 -7.71 -10.07 11.25
C GLY A 288 -8.03 -9.76 12.71
N THR A 289 -9.29 -9.70 13.08
CA THR A 289 -9.77 -9.39 14.44
C THR A 289 -10.79 -10.40 14.96
N GLU A 290 -11.01 -11.51 14.25
CA GLU A 290 -12.05 -12.51 14.54
C GLU A 290 -13.41 -11.87 14.78
N GLY A 291 -13.86 -11.02 13.84
CA GLY A 291 -15.12 -10.29 13.98
C GLY A 291 -15.07 -9.25 15.10
N TRP A 292 -13.93 -8.61 15.30
CA TRP A 292 -13.65 -7.59 16.36
C TRP A 292 -13.76 -8.13 17.79
N SER A 293 -13.62 -9.45 17.96
CA SER A 293 -13.72 -10.15 19.26
C SER A 293 -12.42 -10.81 19.71
N LEU A 294 -11.31 -10.60 18.98
CA LEU A 294 -10.03 -11.26 19.26
C LEU A 294 -9.42 -10.85 20.60
N THR A 295 -9.53 -9.60 20.97
CA THR A 295 -8.96 -9.00 22.17
C THR A 295 -10.03 -8.64 23.19
N LYS A 296 -9.66 -8.55 24.47
CA LYS A 296 -10.60 -8.18 25.52
C LYS A 296 -11.08 -6.74 25.39
N PRO A 297 -12.32 -6.41 25.85
CA PRO A 297 -12.93 -5.09 25.65
C PRO A 297 -12.20 -3.93 26.34
N ASP A 298 -11.45 -4.19 27.41
CA ASP A 298 -10.72 -3.20 28.22
C ASP A 298 -9.25 -3.05 27.82
N ALA A 299 -8.82 -3.69 26.74
CA ALA A 299 -7.48 -3.54 26.21
C ALA A 299 -7.21 -2.08 25.75
N ILE A 300 -6.01 -1.57 26.03
CA ILE A 300 -5.56 -0.27 25.56
C ILE A 300 -4.91 -0.45 24.20
N TYR A 301 -5.37 0.33 23.20
CA TYR A 301 -4.81 0.27 21.85
C TYR A 301 -3.86 1.42 21.59
N ILE A 302 -2.75 1.09 20.91
CA ILE A 302 -1.84 2.04 20.28
C ILE A 302 -1.88 1.71 18.79
N HIS A 303 -2.19 2.68 17.93
CA HIS A 303 -2.38 2.41 16.51
C HIS A 303 -1.47 3.30 15.67
N ILE A 304 -0.55 2.67 14.93
CA ILE A 304 0.34 3.30 13.95
C ILE A 304 -0.24 3.06 12.57
N ASP A 305 -0.61 4.11 11.86
CA ASP A 305 -1.01 4.05 10.46
C ASP A 305 -0.70 5.38 9.75
N ILE A 306 -0.54 5.32 8.43
CA ILE A 306 -0.37 6.50 7.58
C ILE A 306 -1.70 7.16 7.24
N ASP A 307 -2.81 6.41 7.31
CA ASP A 307 -4.16 6.89 7.01
C ASP A 307 -4.89 7.31 8.29
N PRO A 308 -5.18 8.61 8.46
CA PRO A 308 -5.87 9.09 9.66
C PRO A 308 -7.27 8.49 9.84
N CYS A 309 -7.90 7.99 8.77
CA CYS A 309 -9.23 7.39 8.82
C CYS A 309 -9.20 5.92 9.29
N GLU A 310 -8.04 5.26 9.25
CA GLU A 310 -7.90 3.89 9.75
C GLU A 310 -7.60 3.86 11.25
N ILE A 311 -6.88 4.86 11.78
CA ILE A 311 -6.54 4.93 13.19
C ILE A 311 -7.78 5.17 14.05
N GLY A 312 -8.06 4.24 14.95
CA GLY A 312 -9.21 4.35 15.85
C GLY A 312 -10.55 3.99 15.22
N ARG A 313 -10.57 3.42 14.02
CA ARG A 313 -11.81 3.08 13.31
C ARG A 313 -12.69 2.11 14.09
N ASN A 314 -12.11 1.05 14.63
CA ASN A 314 -12.83 -0.01 15.34
C ASN A 314 -12.49 -0.06 16.84
N TYR A 315 -11.37 0.50 17.25
CA TYR A 315 -10.90 0.51 18.64
C TYR A 315 -10.39 1.89 18.99
N GLU A 316 -10.86 2.48 20.09
CA GLU A 316 -10.28 3.72 20.63
C GLU A 316 -8.78 3.51 20.88
N ALA A 317 -7.93 4.40 20.37
CA ALA A 317 -6.49 4.18 20.35
C ALA A 317 -5.68 5.46 20.61
N VAL A 318 -4.50 5.30 21.18
CA VAL A 318 -3.44 6.31 21.10
C VAL A 318 -2.97 6.36 19.64
N ARG A 319 -3.16 7.51 19.00
CA ARG A 319 -3.00 7.72 17.57
C ARG A 319 -1.55 8.08 17.25
N LEU A 320 -0.86 7.20 16.54
CA LEU A 320 0.47 7.45 15.99
C LEU A 320 0.35 7.59 14.46
N LEU A 321 -0.15 8.75 14.01
CA LEU A 321 -0.29 9.05 12.58
C LEU A 321 1.08 9.27 11.95
N GLY A 322 1.50 8.35 11.08
CA GLY A 322 2.80 8.43 10.42
C GLY A 322 3.20 7.15 9.70
N ASP A 323 4.36 7.21 9.07
CA ASP A 323 5.02 6.06 8.45
C ASP A 323 5.41 5.02 9.53
N ALA A 324 5.14 3.75 9.27
CA ALA A 324 5.35 2.70 10.27
C ALA A 324 6.82 2.57 10.68
N ARG A 325 7.77 2.66 9.75
CA ARG A 325 9.20 2.58 10.07
C ARG A 325 9.64 3.75 10.95
N ALA A 326 9.25 4.97 10.58
CA ALA A 326 9.59 6.17 11.34
C ALA A 326 9.00 6.13 12.75
N ALA A 327 7.74 5.69 12.89
CA ALA A 327 7.06 5.56 14.18
C ALA A 327 7.70 4.49 15.09
N LEU A 328 8.10 3.35 14.52
CA LEU A 328 8.78 2.27 15.25
C LEU A 328 10.17 2.66 15.71
N ASP A 329 10.92 3.39 14.88
CA ASP A 329 12.23 3.94 15.27
C ASP A 329 12.08 4.94 16.43
N ASP A 330 11.10 5.86 16.37
CA ASP A 330 10.81 6.81 17.44
C ASP A 330 10.37 6.14 18.75
N LEU A 331 9.50 5.11 18.67
CA LEU A 331 9.10 4.33 19.83
C LEU A 331 10.27 3.58 20.46
N THR A 332 11.15 3.00 19.66
CA THR A 332 12.34 2.29 20.13
C THR A 332 13.25 3.23 20.93
N ILE A 333 13.48 4.44 20.42
CA ILE A 333 14.25 5.48 21.09
C ILE A 333 13.55 5.92 22.40
N ALA A 334 12.24 6.15 22.36
CA ALA A 334 11.46 6.57 23.53
C ALA A 334 11.46 5.54 24.67
N LEU A 335 11.67 4.26 24.35
CA LEU A 335 11.75 3.17 25.33
C LEU A 335 13.16 3.03 25.98
N GLU A 336 14.21 3.69 25.45
CA GLU A 336 15.57 3.58 26.01
C GLU A 336 15.68 4.07 27.45
N GLY A 337 14.91 5.09 27.82
CA GLY A 337 14.88 5.67 29.17
C GLY A 337 13.88 5.05 30.14
N LEU A 338 13.15 3.99 29.73
CA LEU A 338 12.08 3.38 30.52
C LEU A 338 12.51 2.04 31.12
N ASP A 339 11.96 1.74 32.32
CA ASP A 339 12.22 0.46 32.99
C ASP A 339 11.44 -0.68 32.33
N LEU A 340 12.16 -1.66 31.80
CA LEU A 340 11.64 -2.87 31.18
C LEU A 340 12.15 -4.15 31.89
N ALA A 341 12.72 -4.02 33.09
CA ALA A 341 13.38 -5.14 33.78
C ALA A 341 12.43 -6.29 34.09
N SER A 342 11.19 -6.00 34.49
CA SER A 342 10.18 -7.03 34.77
C SER A 342 9.83 -7.86 33.52
N ARG A 343 9.76 -7.22 32.35
CA ARG A 343 9.49 -7.90 31.07
C ARG A 343 10.69 -8.67 30.55
N ALA A 344 11.89 -8.12 30.74
CA ALA A 344 13.12 -8.85 30.44
C ALA A 344 13.21 -10.13 31.25
N ALA A 345 12.88 -10.09 32.54
CA ALA A 345 12.82 -11.25 33.42
C ALA A 345 11.73 -12.28 33.01
N ALA A 346 10.59 -11.82 32.49
CA ALA A 346 9.49 -12.66 32.05
C ALA A 346 9.71 -13.29 30.64
N ARG A 347 10.63 -12.74 29.84
CA ARG A 347 10.86 -13.15 28.45
C ARG A 347 11.14 -14.65 28.28
N PRO A 348 12.00 -15.33 29.07
CA PRO A 348 12.24 -16.75 28.86
C PRO A 348 11.00 -17.63 29.04
N ALA A 349 10.12 -17.26 29.99
CA ALA A 349 8.86 -17.99 30.18
C ALA A 349 7.86 -17.72 29.02
N LEU A 350 7.85 -16.53 28.48
CA LEU A 350 7.04 -16.18 27.30
C LEU A 350 7.52 -16.96 26.06
N GLU A 351 8.82 -16.98 25.81
CA GLU A 351 9.42 -17.73 24.68
C GLU A 351 9.14 -19.24 24.79
N ALA A 352 9.29 -19.83 26.00
CA ALA A 352 8.96 -21.22 26.24
C ALA A 352 7.47 -21.55 26.05
N ARG A 353 6.58 -20.55 26.22
CA ARG A 353 5.15 -20.73 25.97
C ARG A 353 4.79 -20.62 24.49
N ILE A 354 5.58 -19.89 23.70
CA ILE A 354 5.39 -19.73 22.26
C ILE A 354 5.97 -20.92 21.49
N ALA A 355 7.07 -21.50 21.93
CA ALA A 355 7.73 -22.67 21.36
C ALA A 355 6.87 -23.94 21.45
#